data_c99b971b26f2118a36944cab17714334
#
_entry.id   c99b971b26f2118a36944cab17714334
#
_cell.length_a   1.000
_cell.length_b   1.000
_cell.length_c   1.000
_cell.angle_alpha   90.00
_cell.angle_beta   90.00
_cell.angle_gamma   90.00
#
_symmetry.space_group_name_H-M   'P 1'
#
loop_
_entity.id
_entity.type
_entity.pdbx_description
1 polymer ?
#
loop_
_entity_poly.entity_id
_entity_poly.type
_entity_poly.pdbx_seq_one_letter_code
_entity_poly.pdbx_strand_id
1 'polypeptide(L)'
;MKTYAIKYLELAEKHAEKMANRWVKDVQNNAKTPTYKDLDEQKITFQCVRFYQNFSKMFLDEKITDDVLRYFRSYAQESYTMGIPAKETIYALILMRRHIWLYAEFQAIFSSGIDQRQALDTLGRTILLFDYAAYEVTKEYQELMKKGKNN
;
A
#
# COMPACT_ATOMS: atom_id res chain seq x y z
N MET A 1 -15.69 3.87 15.95
CA MET A 1 -14.58 2.99 15.59
C MET A 1 -13.87 2.52 16.84
N LYS A 2 -13.41 1.28 16.84
CA LYS A 2 -12.79 0.65 18.00
C LYS A 2 -11.39 1.21 18.24
N THR A 3 -10.99 1.25 19.52
CA THR A 3 -9.72 1.83 19.95
C THR A 3 -8.49 1.28 19.21
N TYR A 4 -8.50 -0.02 18.93
CA TYR A 4 -7.38 -0.66 18.21
C TYR A 4 -7.22 -0.09 16.79
N ALA A 5 -8.34 0.02 16.06
CA ALA A 5 -8.30 0.53 14.70
C ALA A 5 -7.79 1.96 14.65
N ILE A 6 -8.21 2.81 15.59
CA ILE A 6 -7.75 4.19 15.67
C ILE A 6 -6.23 4.23 15.88
N LYS A 7 -5.71 3.44 16.80
CA LYS A 7 -4.25 3.37 17.08
C LYS A 7 -3.48 2.90 15.85
N TYR A 8 -4.01 1.90 15.14
CA TYR A 8 -3.40 1.37 13.93
C TYR A 8 -3.32 2.44 12.83
N LEU A 9 -4.41 3.21 12.64
CA LEU A 9 -4.45 4.28 11.65
C LEU A 9 -3.53 5.44 12.00
N GLU A 10 -3.48 5.83 13.27
CA GLU A 10 -2.55 6.85 13.75
C GLU A 10 -1.10 6.44 13.50
N LEU A 11 -0.80 5.17 13.70
CA LEU A 11 0.53 4.63 13.43
C LEU A 11 0.89 4.76 11.95
N ALA A 12 -0.05 4.43 11.06
CA ALA A 12 0.18 4.54 9.63
C ALA A 12 0.47 5.98 9.20
N GLU A 13 -0.27 6.96 9.74
CA GLU A 13 -0.06 8.37 9.43
C GLU A 13 1.24 8.90 10.03
N LYS A 14 1.48 8.60 11.32
CA LYS A 14 2.58 9.18 12.09
C LYS A 14 3.95 8.62 11.69
N HIS A 15 3.98 7.35 11.28
CA HIS A 15 5.21 6.64 10.96
C HIS A 15 5.34 6.26 9.48
N ALA A 16 4.60 6.96 8.62
CA ALA A 16 4.59 6.69 7.17
C ALA A 16 6.00 6.72 6.58
N GLU A 17 6.82 7.70 6.96
CA GLU A 17 8.19 7.82 6.45
C GLU A 17 9.08 6.65 6.87
N LYS A 18 8.99 6.24 8.13
CA LYS A 18 9.79 5.10 8.64
C LYS A 18 9.41 3.81 7.93
N MET A 19 8.10 3.59 7.74
CA MET A 19 7.62 2.41 7.02
C MET A 19 8.03 2.45 5.56
N ALA A 20 7.91 3.61 4.92
CA ALA A 20 8.31 3.79 3.54
C ALA A 20 9.81 3.53 3.34
N ASN A 21 10.66 4.01 4.26
CA ASN A 21 12.10 3.77 4.19
C ASN A 21 12.43 2.27 4.25
N ARG A 22 11.72 1.51 5.06
CA ARG A 22 11.86 0.05 5.13
C ARG A 22 11.40 -0.62 3.84
N TRP A 23 10.26 -0.18 3.33
CA TRP A 23 9.71 -0.68 2.08
C TRP A 23 10.65 -0.40 0.90
N VAL A 24 11.22 0.80 0.81
CA VAL A 24 12.17 1.17 -0.25
C VAL A 24 13.36 0.22 -0.26
N LYS A 25 13.95 -0.03 0.91
CA LYS A 25 15.08 -0.96 1.02
C LYS A 25 14.69 -2.36 0.53
N ASP A 26 13.48 -2.79 0.86
CA ASP A 26 12.98 -4.10 0.47
C ASP A 26 12.80 -4.18 -1.06
N VAL A 27 12.05 -3.25 -1.67
CA VAL A 27 11.79 -3.31 -3.11
C VAL A 27 13.05 -3.14 -3.95
N GLN A 28 14.02 -2.36 -3.48
CA GLN A 28 15.28 -2.15 -4.20
C GLN A 28 16.24 -3.34 -4.11
N ASN A 29 16.05 -4.21 -3.13
CA ASN A 29 16.90 -5.37 -2.92
C ASN A 29 16.20 -6.71 -3.13
N ASN A 30 14.93 -6.68 -3.56
CA ASN A 30 14.13 -7.88 -3.72
C ASN A 30 14.24 -8.41 -5.16
N ALA A 31 14.50 -9.72 -5.28
CA ALA A 31 14.62 -10.36 -6.59
C ALA A 31 13.33 -10.28 -7.42
N LYS A 32 12.19 -10.10 -6.78
CA LYS A 32 10.88 -10.02 -7.46
C LYS A 32 10.53 -8.61 -7.95
N THR A 33 11.32 -7.61 -7.56
CA THR A 33 11.10 -6.22 -7.97
C THR A 33 12.38 -5.59 -8.53
N PRO A 34 13.00 -6.21 -9.56
CA PRO A 34 14.31 -5.76 -10.05
C PRO A 34 14.30 -4.36 -10.65
N THR A 35 13.17 -3.91 -11.23
CA THR A 35 13.07 -2.57 -11.82
C THR A 35 13.26 -1.47 -10.78
N TYR A 36 12.82 -1.69 -9.54
CA TYR A 36 12.92 -0.69 -8.47
C TYR A 36 14.36 -0.35 -8.10
N LYS A 37 15.29 -1.24 -8.38
CA LYS A 37 16.71 -1.04 -8.05
C LYS A 37 17.29 0.22 -8.70
N ASP A 38 16.87 0.53 -9.93
CA ASP A 38 17.40 1.63 -10.72
C ASP A 38 16.50 2.88 -10.70
N LEU A 39 15.42 2.85 -9.94
CA LEU A 39 14.51 3.99 -9.84
C LEU A 39 15.01 5.03 -8.85
N ASP A 40 14.58 6.28 -9.06
CA ASP A 40 14.85 7.39 -8.15
C ASP A 40 14.23 7.06 -6.77
N GLU A 41 15.08 6.89 -5.78
CA GLU A 41 14.69 6.54 -4.42
C GLU A 41 13.70 7.55 -3.82
N GLN A 42 13.91 8.85 -4.09
CA GLN A 42 13.02 9.88 -3.57
C GLN A 42 11.61 9.77 -4.13
N LYS A 43 11.48 9.46 -5.43
CA LYS A 43 10.17 9.32 -6.07
C LYS A 43 9.39 8.12 -5.52
N ILE A 44 10.03 6.97 -5.40
CA ILE A 44 9.35 5.78 -4.90
C ILE A 44 9.05 5.90 -3.40
N THR A 45 9.94 6.53 -2.65
CA THR A 45 9.68 6.81 -1.23
C THR A 45 8.46 7.70 -1.07
N PHE A 46 8.39 8.77 -1.84
CA PHE A 46 7.27 9.72 -1.81
C PHE A 46 5.95 9.02 -2.16
N GLN A 47 5.95 8.17 -3.17
CA GLN A 47 4.78 7.38 -3.56
C GLN A 47 4.29 6.50 -2.41
N CYS A 48 5.21 5.83 -1.72
CA CYS A 48 4.88 4.96 -0.59
C CYS A 48 4.37 5.76 0.62
N VAL A 49 5.02 6.88 0.94
CA VAL A 49 4.59 7.76 2.04
C VAL A 49 3.16 8.23 1.80
N ARG A 50 2.85 8.68 0.59
CA ARG A 50 1.50 9.13 0.22
C ARG A 50 0.48 8.01 0.40
N PHE A 51 0.83 6.79 0.01
CA PHE A 51 -0.06 5.64 0.17
C PHE A 51 -0.40 5.42 1.64
N TYR A 52 0.61 5.39 2.51
CA TYR A 52 0.40 5.19 3.94
C TYR A 52 -0.37 6.35 4.58
N GLN A 53 -0.11 7.59 4.17
CA GLN A 53 -0.82 8.77 4.68
C GLN A 53 -2.29 8.77 4.28
N ASN A 54 -2.62 8.26 3.10
CA ASN A 54 -4.00 8.14 2.65
C ASN A 54 -4.70 6.88 3.17
N PHE A 55 -3.93 5.99 3.78
CA PHE A 55 -4.44 4.70 4.26
C PHE A 55 -5.58 4.88 5.26
N SER A 56 -5.47 5.84 6.18
CA SER A 56 -6.51 6.07 7.18
C SER A 56 -7.84 6.47 6.55
N LYS A 57 -7.82 7.33 5.55
CA LYS A 57 -9.03 7.73 4.83
C LYS A 57 -9.69 6.53 4.15
N MET A 58 -8.89 5.74 3.46
CA MET A 58 -9.37 4.55 2.76
C MET A 58 -9.93 3.51 3.73
N PHE A 59 -9.27 3.36 4.88
CA PHE A 59 -9.64 2.37 5.90
C PHE A 59 -10.95 2.73 6.61
N LEU A 60 -11.19 4.03 6.85
CA LEU A 60 -12.36 4.50 7.60
C LEU A 60 -13.67 4.35 6.83
N ASP A 61 -13.62 4.34 5.53
CA ASP A 61 -14.83 4.17 4.71
C ASP A 61 -15.30 2.72 4.80
N GLU A 62 -16.57 2.52 5.14
CA GLU A 62 -17.17 1.18 5.23
C GLU A 62 -17.22 0.50 3.87
N LYS A 63 -17.31 1.30 2.81
CA LYS A 63 -17.34 0.83 1.43
C LYS A 63 -16.17 1.43 0.66
N ILE A 64 -15.65 0.69 -0.30
CA ILE A 64 -14.66 1.21 -1.22
C ILE A 64 -15.34 2.26 -2.13
N THR A 65 -14.97 3.52 -1.94
CA THR A 65 -15.56 4.65 -2.66
C THR A 65 -14.91 4.82 -4.04
N ASP A 66 -15.58 5.60 -4.91
CA ASP A 66 -15.01 5.96 -6.20
C ASP A 66 -13.70 6.75 -6.05
N ASP A 67 -13.58 7.56 -5.00
CA ASP A 67 -12.35 8.31 -4.72
C ASP A 67 -11.17 7.36 -4.42
N VAL A 68 -11.41 6.30 -3.65
CA VAL A 68 -10.40 5.29 -3.35
C VAL A 68 -9.98 4.56 -4.62
N LEU A 69 -10.93 4.15 -5.45
CA LEU A 69 -10.65 3.49 -6.72
C LEU A 69 -9.86 4.41 -7.65
N ARG A 70 -10.21 5.69 -7.68
CA ARG A 70 -9.48 6.70 -8.47
C ARG A 70 -8.04 6.85 -7.98
N TYR A 71 -7.82 6.81 -6.67
CA TYR A 71 -6.49 6.85 -6.10
C TYR A 71 -5.66 5.64 -6.56
N PHE A 72 -6.25 4.44 -6.55
CA PHE A 72 -5.56 3.23 -7.01
C PHE A 72 -5.21 3.30 -8.51
N ARG A 73 -6.11 3.84 -9.32
CA ARG A 73 -5.82 4.05 -10.75
C ARG A 73 -4.68 5.03 -10.95
N SER A 74 -4.67 6.12 -10.19
CA SER A 74 -3.59 7.12 -10.21
C SER A 74 -2.25 6.49 -9.84
N TYR A 75 -2.24 5.65 -8.81
CA TYR A 75 -1.06 4.91 -8.39
C TYR A 75 -0.53 4.03 -9.53
N ALA A 76 -1.42 3.35 -10.22
CA ALA A 76 -1.06 2.53 -11.38
C ALA A 76 -0.46 3.36 -12.51
N GLN A 77 -1.07 4.50 -12.81
CA GLN A 77 -0.60 5.41 -13.87
C GLN A 77 0.80 5.94 -13.55
N GLU A 78 1.06 6.34 -12.32
CA GLU A 78 2.38 6.78 -11.89
C GLU A 78 3.42 5.67 -12.06
N SER A 79 3.09 4.47 -11.59
CA SER A 79 4.00 3.32 -11.65
C SER A 79 4.27 2.92 -13.11
N TYR A 80 3.25 2.93 -13.94
CA TYR A 80 3.40 2.67 -15.37
C TYR A 80 4.33 3.68 -16.04
N THR A 81 4.15 4.96 -15.72
CA THR A 81 4.98 6.04 -16.26
C THR A 81 6.44 5.90 -15.84
N MET A 82 6.69 5.37 -14.64
CA MET A 82 8.04 5.08 -14.17
C MET A 82 8.67 3.85 -14.83
N GLY A 83 7.93 3.16 -15.69
CA GLY A 83 8.42 1.96 -16.38
C GLY A 83 8.38 0.70 -15.54
N ILE A 84 7.62 0.67 -14.46
CA ILE A 84 7.51 -0.49 -13.58
C ILE A 84 6.53 -1.49 -14.19
N PRO A 85 6.95 -2.76 -14.41
CA PRO A 85 6.02 -3.79 -14.90
C PRO A 85 4.90 -4.07 -13.90
N ALA A 86 3.73 -4.47 -14.40
CA ALA A 86 2.55 -4.75 -13.59
C ALA A 86 2.84 -5.70 -12.42
N LYS A 87 3.53 -6.81 -12.69
CA LYS A 87 3.83 -7.83 -11.67
C LYS A 87 4.67 -7.25 -10.53
N GLU A 88 5.58 -6.34 -10.84
CA GLU A 88 6.41 -5.70 -9.80
C GLU A 88 5.63 -4.69 -8.99
N THR A 89 4.76 -3.91 -9.64
CA THR A 89 3.88 -2.96 -8.96
C THR A 89 2.97 -3.69 -7.98
N ILE A 90 2.40 -4.82 -8.39
CA ILE A 90 1.55 -5.65 -7.51
C ILE A 90 2.35 -6.21 -6.35
N TYR A 91 3.55 -6.73 -6.61
CA TYR A 91 4.38 -7.26 -5.53
C TYR A 91 4.81 -6.17 -4.55
N ALA A 92 5.08 -4.96 -5.06
CA ALA A 92 5.40 -3.82 -4.22
C ALA A 92 4.24 -3.45 -3.28
N LEU A 93 2.99 -3.57 -3.74
CA LEU A 93 1.80 -3.39 -2.89
C LEU A 93 1.70 -4.48 -1.82
N ILE A 94 2.00 -5.72 -2.18
CA ILE A 94 2.04 -6.83 -1.22
C ILE A 94 3.07 -6.53 -0.12
N LEU A 95 4.23 -6.00 -0.51
CA LEU A 95 5.27 -5.61 0.45
C LEU A 95 4.84 -4.44 1.33
N MET A 96 4.09 -3.46 0.80
CA MET A 96 3.54 -2.37 1.61
C MET A 96 2.62 -2.91 2.71
N ARG A 97 1.72 -3.84 2.36
CA ARG A 97 0.85 -4.48 3.34
C ARG A 97 1.65 -5.20 4.41
N ARG A 98 2.68 -5.93 3.99
CA ARG A 98 3.55 -6.67 4.90
C ARG A 98 4.26 -5.70 5.86
N HIS A 99 4.81 -4.62 5.36
CA HIS A 99 5.55 -3.66 6.18
C HIS A 99 4.68 -2.90 7.18
N ILE A 100 3.47 -2.50 6.81
CA ILE A 100 2.59 -1.84 7.77
C ILE A 100 2.20 -2.81 8.89
N TRP A 101 1.94 -4.08 8.57
CA TRP A 101 1.57 -5.08 9.57
C TRP A 101 2.73 -5.38 10.51
N LEU A 102 3.93 -5.61 9.96
CA LEU A 102 5.13 -5.86 10.76
C LEU A 102 5.48 -4.67 11.64
N TYR A 103 5.32 -3.46 11.14
CA TYR A 103 5.60 -2.25 11.92
C TYR A 103 4.63 -2.13 13.10
N ALA A 104 3.36 -2.40 12.87
CA ALA A 104 2.35 -2.39 13.92
C ALA A 104 2.69 -3.41 15.02
N GLU A 105 3.12 -4.60 14.62
CA GLU A 105 3.55 -5.66 15.54
C GLU A 105 4.74 -5.19 16.38
N PHE A 106 5.76 -4.61 15.75
CA PHE A 106 6.96 -4.12 16.46
C PHE A 106 6.66 -2.98 17.42
N GLN A 107 5.63 -2.17 17.15
CA GLN A 107 5.24 -1.09 18.06
C GLN A 107 4.38 -1.59 19.21
N ALA A 108 4.23 -2.90 19.34
CA ALA A 108 3.54 -3.55 20.44
C ALA A 108 2.07 -3.10 20.59
N ILE A 109 1.41 -2.76 19.49
CA ILE A 109 -0.01 -2.38 19.49
C ILE A 109 -0.85 -3.54 20.04
N PHE A 110 -0.36 -4.77 19.88
CA PHE A 110 -1.03 -5.99 20.29
C PHE A 110 -0.78 -6.38 21.75
N SER A 111 0.09 -5.66 22.48
CA SER A 111 0.58 -6.10 23.77
C SER A 111 -0.25 -5.63 24.98
N SER A 112 -1.28 -4.81 24.78
CA SER A 112 -1.98 -4.17 25.88
C SER A 112 -3.45 -4.58 26.02
N GLY A 113 -3.73 -5.88 26.04
CA GLY A 113 -5.09 -6.38 26.32
C GLY A 113 -6.11 -6.05 25.24
N ILE A 114 -5.66 -5.94 24.00
CA ILE A 114 -6.53 -5.67 22.88
C ILE A 114 -7.37 -6.91 22.59
N ASP A 115 -8.68 -6.70 22.40
CA ASP A 115 -9.60 -7.74 22.00
C ASP A 115 -9.13 -8.36 20.65
N GLN A 116 -8.94 -9.67 20.64
CA GLN A 116 -8.54 -10.41 19.44
C GLN A 116 -9.49 -10.16 18.27
N ARG A 117 -10.77 -9.95 18.55
CA ARG A 117 -11.75 -9.63 17.54
C ARG A 117 -11.43 -8.32 16.83
N GLN A 118 -11.01 -7.29 17.58
CA GLN A 118 -10.61 -6.01 16.98
C GLN A 118 -9.36 -6.17 16.11
N ALA A 119 -8.40 -6.96 16.54
CA ALA A 119 -7.20 -7.23 15.76
C ALA A 119 -7.54 -7.97 14.46
N LEU A 120 -8.41 -8.96 14.52
CA LEU A 120 -8.85 -9.72 13.35
C LEU A 120 -9.64 -8.83 12.38
N ASP A 121 -10.55 -7.99 12.89
CA ASP A 121 -11.30 -7.05 12.05
C ASP A 121 -10.36 -6.10 11.31
N THR A 122 -9.38 -5.56 12.02
CA THR A 122 -8.38 -4.64 11.46
C THR A 122 -7.54 -5.32 10.38
N LEU A 123 -7.09 -6.55 10.64
CA LEU A 123 -6.36 -7.34 9.66
C LEU A 123 -7.22 -7.60 8.42
N GLY A 124 -8.45 -8.04 8.63
CA GLY A 124 -9.38 -8.32 7.53
C GLY A 124 -9.62 -7.11 6.65
N ARG A 125 -9.83 -5.93 7.24
CA ARG A 125 -10.04 -4.69 6.49
C ARG A 125 -8.77 -4.26 5.76
N THR A 126 -7.60 -4.45 6.36
CA THR A 126 -6.32 -4.18 5.71
C THR A 126 -6.14 -5.05 4.47
N ILE A 127 -6.39 -6.35 4.61
CA ILE A 127 -6.29 -7.29 3.49
C ILE A 127 -7.25 -6.90 2.37
N LEU A 128 -8.51 -6.62 2.72
CA LEU A 128 -9.54 -6.24 1.74
C LEU A 128 -9.13 -5.00 0.95
N LEU A 129 -8.63 -3.98 1.63
CA LEU A 129 -8.21 -2.74 0.99
C LEU A 129 -7.09 -2.97 -0.02
N PHE A 130 -6.07 -3.74 0.37
CA PHE A 130 -4.96 -4.07 -0.53
C PHE A 130 -5.39 -5.01 -1.67
N ASP A 131 -6.38 -5.87 -1.44
CA ASP A 131 -6.96 -6.70 -2.50
C ASP A 131 -7.62 -5.84 -3.58
N TYR A 132 -8.41 -4.83 -3.17
CA TYR A 132 -9.01 -3.88 -4.11
C TYR A 132 -7.94 -3.05 -4.83
N ALA A 133 -6.89 -2.66 -4.11
CA ALA A 133 -5.77 -1.95 -4.73
C ALA A 133 -5.11 -2.80 -5.82
N ALA A 134 -4.83 -4.06 -5.53
CA ALA A 134 -4.23 -4.99 -6.49
C ALA A 134 -5.12 -5.18 -7.72
N TYR A 135 -6.43 -5.34 -7.51
CA TYR A 135 -7.38 -5.50 -8.60
C TYR A 135 -7.44 -4.26 -9.49
N GLU A 136 -7.65 -3.08 -8.89
CA GLU A 136 -7.75 -1.83 -9.67
C GLU A 136 -6.44 -1.48 -10.37
N VAL A 137 -5.31 -1.70 -9.72
CA VAL A 137 -3.99 -1.46 -10.33
C VAL A 137 -3.79 -2.39 -11.53
N THR A 138 -4.12 -3.67 -11.39
CA THR A 138 -4.01 -4.64 -12.49
C THR A 138 -4.89 -4.24 -13.68
N LYS A 139 -6.13 -3.88 -13.39
CA LYS A 139 -7.10 -3.44 -14.39
C LYS A 139 -6.59 -2.20 -15.15
N GLU A 140 -6.09 -1.22 -14.42
CA GLU A 140 -5.56 0.01 -15.03
C GLU A 140 -4.32 -0.27 -15.88
N TYR A 141 -3.42 -1.14 -15.42
CA TYR A 141 -2.27 -1.55 -16.22
C TYR A 141 -2.68 -2.17 -17.54
N GLN A 142 -3.69 -3.02 -17.54
CA GLN A 142 -4.19 -3.64 -18.75
C GLN A 142 -4.71 -2.59 -19.73
N GLU A 143 -5.43 -1.59 -19.24
CA GLU A 143 -5.93 -0.49 -20.08
C GLU A 143 -4.78 0.36 -20.63
N LEU A 144 -3.79 0.69 -19.82
CA LEU A 144 -2.61 1.47 -20.23
C LEU A 144 -1.78 0.73 -21.27
N MET A 145 -1.57 -0.56 -21.08
CA MET A 145 -0.83 -1.40 -22.03
C MET A 145 -1.55 -1.51 -23.35
N LYS A 146 -2.88 -1.60 -23.34
CA LYS A 146 -3.72 -1.66 -24.52
C LYS A 146 -3.62 -0.37 -25.33
N LYS A 147 -3.66 0.80 -24.67
CA LYS A 147 -3.49 2.10 -25.30
C LYS A 147 -2.09 2.27 -25.89
N GLY A 148 -1.07 1.78 -25.19
CA GLY A 148 0.31 1.83 -25.65
C GLY A 148 0.54 1.05 -26.94
N LYS A 149 -0.17 -0.07 -27.14
CA LYS A 149 -0.08 -0.88 -28.36
C LYS A 149 -0.77 -0.23 -29.57
N ASN A 150 -1.72 0.67 -29.34
CA ASN A 150 -2.50 1.32 -30.38
C ASN A 150 -1.87 2.66 -30.84
N ASN A 151 -0.81 3.07 -30.20
CA ASN A 151 -0.02 4.24 -30.57
C ASN A 151 1.24 3.76 -31.30
#